data_45696aef1ef2b826c5736c8286fe06b4
#
_entry.id   45696aef1ef2b826c5736c8286fe06b4
#
_cell.length_a   1.000
_cell.length_b   1.000
_cell.length_c   1.000
_cell.angle_alpha   90.00
_cell.angle_beta   90.00
_cell.angle_gamma   90.00
#
_symmetry.space_group_name_H-M   'P 1'
#
loop_
_entity.id
_entity.type
_entity.pdbx_description
1 polymer ?
#
loop_
_entity_poly.entity_id
_entity_poly.type
_entity_poly.pdbx_seq_one_letter_code
_entity_poly.pdbx_strand_id
1 'polypeptide(L)'
;MTTLEDGDMNTFGPELPAMFDGVKLAAVATVLYIIVRCLNLKSTTAAPEIIHQDTLLNRYLLKSCPLLSKEYIPPLLWGKSGHVQTVLYGKMGRVNTPTPCGVRKFLPMPDGATATFDLFEPRGDHSTGDDITMVICPGIGNHSEKNYIRTFVDHSQRQGYRCAVLNHLGALPNVELTSPRMFTYGCTWEYAAMVGAIKRAFPQTQLVVVGFSLGGNIVCKFLGENRSNQDRVLCCITVCQGYSALRAQETFLQWDQCRRLYNFVLADNMKKLILSHRSTLLSLNSSHISEADVSRLYAATSLTQIDDSIMRKFHGYNSLKEYYEQESCVHYIKNVTVPLLLVNSSDDPLIHHSLLDIPRTLAEKMPNLIFVLTQHGGHLGFFEGAMLFPQPLTWMDKIIVEYTDSICHWEKNRPACQRSSHQDMNSSCLQSTGATVSG
;
A
#
# COMPACT_ATOMS: atom_id res chain seq x y z
N MET A 1 91.59 21.31 32.34
CA MET A 1 90.26 21.86 32.59
C MET A 1 89.53 21.80 31.27
N THR A 2 88.82 20.76 31.13
CA THR A 2 88.19 20.29 29.86
C THR A 2 86.68 20.47 29.96
N THR A 3 86.16 21.28 29.09
CA THR A 3 84.72 21.40 28.84
C THR A 3 84.26 20.34 27.86
N LEU A 4 83.35 19.49 28.27
CA LEU A 4 82.61 18.52 27.44
C LEU A 4 81.44 19.20 26.79
N GLU A 5 81.36 19.15 25.47
CA GLU A 5 80.22 19.54 24.67
C GLU A 5 79.13 18.44 24.74
N ASP A 6 77.91 18.83 25.06
CA ASP A 6 76.73 18.00 24.99
C ASP A 6 76.23 17.93 23.52
N GLY A 7 76.28 16.77 22.97
CA GLY A 7 75.73 16.49 21.61
C GLY A 7 74.21 16.29 21.64
N ASP A 8 73.56 17.16 20.95
CA ASP A 8 72.11 17.13 20.70
C ASP A 8 71.74 15.97 19.77
N MET A 9 71.13 14.92 20.33
CA MET A 9 70.58 13.79 19.56
C MET A 9 69.15 14.17 19.13
N ASN A 10 69.03 14.74 17.94
CA ASN A 10 67.73 14.86 17.25
C ASN A 10 67.22 13.49 16.86
N THR A 11 66.33 12.93 17.65
CA THR A 11 65.53 11.77 17.32
C THR A 11 64.39 12.21 16.39
N PHE A 12 64.58 11.99 15.07
CA PHE A 12 63.48 12.01 14.12
C PHE A 12 62.59 10.79 14.42
N GLY A 13 61.48 11.01 15.14
CA GLY A 13 60.37 10.07 15.22
C GLY A 13 59.62 10.08 13.87
N PRO A 14 59.14 8.93 13.39
CA PRO A 14 58.45 8.88 12.12
C PRO A 14 57.15 9.71 12.15
N GLU A 15 57.07 10.64 11.21
CA GLU A 15 55.80 11.37 10.94
C GLU A 15 54.74 10.41 10.46
N LEU A 16 53.83 9.98 11.35
CA LEU A 16 52.63 9.21 11.06
C LEU A 16 51.36 10.05 10.78
N PRO A 17 51.39 11.40 10.60
CA PRO A 17 50.13 12.17 10.38
C PRO A 17 49.58 12.10 8.96
N ALA A 18 50.43 12.11 7.92
CA ALA A 18 49.97 12.28 6.53
C ALA A 18 49.18 11.09 5.96
N MET A 19 49.50 9.87 6.37
CA MET A 19 48.83 8.67 5.86
C MET A 19 47.47 8.48 6.55
N PHE A 20 47.35 8.83 7.83
CA PHE A 20 46.07 8.82 8.57
C PHE A 20 45.09 9.88 8.05
N ASP A 21 45.57 11.06 7.65
CA ASP A 21 44.72 12.13 7.11
C ASP A 21 44.24 11.77 5.69
N GLY A 22 45.06 11.10 4.88
CA GLY A 22 44.64 10.59 3.58
C GLY A 22 43.54 9.54 3.67
N VAL A 23 43.63 8.61 4.62
CA VAL A 23 42.58 7.58 4.87
C VAL A 23 41.29 8.22 5.38
N LYS A 24 41.37 9.19 6.30
CA LYS A 24 40.18 9.95 6.76
C LYS A 24 39.54 10.71 5.63
N LEU A 25 40.31 11.38 4.80
CA LEU A 25 39.79 12.15 3.64
C LEU A 25 39.13 11.20 2.63
N ALA A 26 39.73 10.05 2.33
CA ALA A 26 39.13 9.04 1.47
C ALA A 26 37.86 8.47 2.05
N ALA A 27 37.77 8.21 3.37
CA ALA A 27 36.57 7.77 4.04
C ALA A 27 35.46 8.82 3.97
N VAL A 28 35.78 10.11 4.24
CA VAL A 28 34.82 11.20 4.11
C VAL A 28 34.34 11.35 2.67
N ALA A 29 35.23 11.31 1.68
CA ALA A 29 34.86 11.38 0.28
C ALA A 29 33.95 10.20 -0.14
N THR A 30 34.25 8.99 0.35
CA THR A 30 33.43 7.81 0.09
C THR A 30 32.03 7.95 0.71
N VAL A 31 31.95 8.42 1.95
CA VAL A 31 30.66 8.68 2.62
C VAL A 31 29.86 9.75 1.87
N LEU A 32 30.49 10.86 1.48
CA LEU A 32 29.85 11.91 0.68
C LEU A 32 29.38 11.37 -0.67
N TYR A 33 30.19 10.58 -1.34
CA TYR A 33 29.81 9.93 -2.60
C TYR A 33 28.59 9.03 -2.42
N ILE A 34 28.57 8.20 -1.37
CA ILE A 34 27.43 7.33 -1.03
C ILE A 34 26.19 8.17 -0.76
N ILE A 35 26.30 9.24 0.03
CA ILE A 35 25.18 10.16 0.33
C ILE A 35 24.64 10.77 -0.96
N VAL A 36 25.51 11.33 -1.81
CA VAL A 36 25.07 11.93 -3.09
C VAL A 36 24.38 10.90 -4.00
N ARG A 37 24.89 9.68 -4.04
CA ARG A 37 24.27 8.58 -4.79
C ARG A 37 22.93 8.16 -4.20
N CYS A 38 22.83 8.04 -2.88
CA CYS A 38 21.60 7.69 -2.19
C CYS A 38 20.51 8.77 -2.33
N LEU A 39 20.90 10.05 -2.34
CA LEU A 39 19.97 11.17 -2.52
C LEU A 39 19.48 11.36 -3.96
N ASN A 40 20.14 10.73 -4.94
CA ASN A 40 19.78 10.78 -6.36
C ASN A 40 19.63 12.21 -6.92
N LEU A 41 20.46 13.14 -6.48
CA LEU A 41 20.35 14.58 -6.76
C LEU A 41 20.40 14.93 -8.26
N LYS A 42 21.03 14.07 -9.08
CA LYS A 42 21.15 14.27 -10.53
C LYS A 42 19.89 13.90 -11.30
N SER A 43 18.94 13.18 -10.68
CA SER A 43 17.70 12.82 -11.33
C SER A 43 16.86 14.08 -11.62
N THR A 44 16.24 14.10 -12.77
CA THR A 44 15.26 15.13 -13.14
C THR A 44 13.89 14.73 -12.64
N THR A 45 13.02 15.70 -12.43
CA THR A 45 11.60 15.46 -12.23
C THR A 45 10.92 15.45 -13.60
N ALA A 46 9.83 14.69 -13.70
CA ALA A 46 9.03 14.60 -14.91
C ALA A 46 7.55 14.40 -14.56
N ALA A 47 6.68 14.69 -15.51
CA ALA A 47 5.28 14.31 -15.43
C ALA A 47 5.16 12.78 -15.29
N PRO A 48 4.16 12.27 -14.56
CA PRO A 48 3.92 10.83 -14.49
C PRO A 48 3.71 10.21 -15.88
N GLU A 49 4.20 9.01 -16.07
CA GLU A 49 3.82 8.20 -17.21
C GLU A 49 2.39 7.69 -16.99
N ILE A 50 1.51 7.90 -17.97
CA ILE A 50 0.11 7.52 -17.90
C ILE A 50 -0.19 6.53 -19.03
N ILE A 51 -0.73 5.37 -18.68
CA ILE A 51 -1.13 4.35 -19.64
C ILE A 51 -2.63 4.08 -19.46
N HIS A 52 -3.38 4.21 -20.53
CA HIS A 52 -4.83 4.03 -20.55
C HIS A 52 -5.33 3.83 -21.98
N GLN A 53 -6.53 3.30 -22.11
CA GLN A 53 -7.26 3.35 -23.39
C GLN A 53 -7.93 4.71 -23.59
N ASP A 54 -8.10 5.12 -24.83
CA ASP A 54 -8.75 6.38 -25.21
C ASP A 54 -10.28 6.26 -25.15
N THR A 55 -10.83 6.40 -23.94
CA THR A 55 -12.28 6.39 -23.67
C THR A 55 -12.78 7.79 -23.30
N LEU A 56 -14.09 8.01 -23.41
CA LEU A 56 -14.70 9.29 -23.01
C LEU A 56 -14.43 9.61 -21.53
N LEU A 57 -14.51 8.61 -20.66
CA LEU A 57 -14.22 8.76 -19.24
C LEU A 57 -12.75 9.13 -19.00
N ASN A 58 -11.83 8.42 -19.62
CA ASN A 58 -10.39 8.67 -19.43
C ASN A 58 -9.98 10.05 -19.97
N ARG A 59 -10.53 10.49 -21.11
CA ARG A 59 -10.34 11.86 -21.61
C ARG A 59 -10.86 12.92 -20.64
N TYR A 60 -12.03 12.67 -20.05
CA TYR A 60 -12.59 13.56 -19.03
C TYR A 60 -11.70 13.61 -17.78
N LEU A 61 -11.27 12.45 -17.25
CA LEU A 61 -10.42 12.36 -16.07
C LEU A 61 -9.07 13.06 -16.27
N LEU A 62 -8.42 12.89 -17.40
CA LEU A 62 -7.16 13.58 -17.71
C LEU A 62 -7.32 15.11 -17.76
N LYS A 63 -8.51 15.59 -18.09
CA LYS A 63 -8.82 17.03 -18.10
C LYS A 63 -9.22 17.56 -16.74
N SER A 64 -10.01 16.81 -15.97
CA SER A 64 -10.61 17.23 -14.69
C SER A 64 -9.73 16.94 -13.48
N CYS A 65 -8.72 16.07 -13.61
CA CYS A 65 -7.74 15.73 -12.58
C CYS A 65 -6.33 16.13 -13.05
N PRO A 66 -5.94 17.41 -12.92
CA PRO A 66 -4.63 17.91 -13.36
C PRO A 66 -3.44 17.20 -12.73
N LEU A 67 -3.56 16.67 -11.51
CA LEU A 67 -2.48 15.92 -10.85
C LEU A 67 -2.07 14.66 -11.60
N LEU A 68 -2.93 14.09 -12.44
CA LEU A 68 -2.56 12.95 -13.30
C LEU A 68 -1.44 13.32 -14.27
N SER A 69 -1.47 14.54 -14.85
CA SER A 69 -0.55 14.97 -15.90
C SER A 69 0.51 15.99 -15.47
N LYS A 70 0.35 16.59 -14.29
CA LYS A 70 1.33 17.53 -13.75
C LYS A 70 2.56 16.81 -13.20
N GLU A 71 3.69 17.47 -13.35
CA GLU A 71 4.94 17.02 -12.75
C GLU A 71 4.80 16.89 -11.22
N TYR A 72 5.18 15.73 -10.70
CA TYR A 72 5.32 15.51 -9.28
C TYR A 72 6.66 16.06 -8.81
N ILE A 73 6.64 17.03 -7.87
CA ILE A 73 7.82 17.72 -7.38
C ILE A 73 8.14 17.27 -5.95
N PRO A 74 9.07 16.33 -5.78
CA PRO A 74 9.52 15.91 -4.46
C PRO A 74 10.44 16.95 -3.81
N PRO A 75 10.66 16.90 -2.48
CA PRO A 75 11.63 17.75 -1.81
C PRO A 75 13.02 17.67 -2.44
N LEU A 76 13.64 18.82 -2.75
CA LEU A 76 14.80 18.90 -3.62
C LEU A 76 16.01 18.09 -3.13
N LEU A 77 16.29 18.12 -1.82
CA LEU A 77 17.52 17.53 -1.28
C LEU A 77 17.44 16.01 -1.09
N TRP A 78 16.26 15.46 -0.82
CA TRP A 78 16.14 14.03 -0.49
C TRP A 78 14.97 13.33 -1.21
N GLY A 79 14.00 14.07 -1.69
CA GLY A 79 12.78 13.51 -2.24
C GLY A 79 12.95 12.77 -3.57
N LYS A 80 14.09 12.93 -4.25
CA LYS A 80 14.42 12.18 -5.47
C LYS A 80 14.94 10.77 -5.20
N SER A 81 15.05 10.37 -3.93
CA SER A 81 15.45 9.04 -3.52
C SER A 81 14.25 8.24 -3.04
N GLY A 82 13.87 7.20 -3.76
CA GLY A 82 12.83 6.26 -3.36
C GLY A 82 13.12 5.61 -2.00
N HIS A 83 14.39 5.33 -1.71
CA HIS A 83 14.81 4.81 -0.40
C HIS A 83 14.52 5.77 0.74
N VAL A 84 14.92 7.04 0.58
CA VAL A 84 14.70 8.06 1.62
C VAL A 84 13.19 8.30 1.81
N GLN A 85 12.43 8.41 0.73
CA GLN A 85 10.98 8.55 0.80
C GLN A 85 10.33 7.38 1.54
N THR A 86 10.72 6.14 1.22
CA THR A 86 10.20 4.93 1.87
C THR A 86 10.54 4.87 3.35
N VAL A 87 11.79 5.18 3.73
CA VAL A 87 12.23 5.18 5.13
C VAL A 87 11.53 6.27 5.93
N LEU A 88 11.42 7.49 5.39
CA LEU A 88 10.74 8.59 6.05
C LEU A 88 9.24 8.31 6.22
N TYR A 89 8.58 7.76 5.19
CA TYR A 89 7.21 7.29 5.32
C TYR A 89 7.07 6.27 6.47
N GLY A 90 7.93 5.27 6.52
CA GLY A 90 7.87 4.19 7.52
C GLY A 90 8.20 4.61 8.95
N LYS A 91 9.06 5.64 9.14
CA LYS A 91 9.55 6.09 10.45
C LYS A 91 8.83 7.33 10.97
N MET A 92 8.72 8.37 10.14
CA MET A 92 8.08 9.64 10.54
C MET A 92 6.59 9.67 10.20
N GLY A 93 6.16 8.91 9.19
CA GLY A 93 4.80 8.94 8.69
C GLY A 93 4.50 10.25 7.97
N ARG A 94 3.94 11.22 8.67
CA ARG A 94 3.55 12.54 8.11
C ARG A 94 3.96 13.65 9.06
N VAL A 95 4.17 14.85 8.48
CA VAL A 95 4.37 16.09 9.24
C VAL A 95 3.03 16.55 9.79
N ASN A 96 2.99 16.95 11.07
CA ASN A 96 1.78 17.42 11.73
C ASN A 96 0.58 16.49 11.57
N THR A 97 0.77 15.21 11.85
CA THR A 97 -0.30 14.20 11.72
C THR A 97 -1.51 14.57 12.57
N PRO A 98 -2.69 14.75 11.94
CA PRO A 98 -3.92 14.99 12.67
C PRO A 98 -4.37 13.74 13.43
N THR A 99 -5.25 13.93 14.40
CA THR A 99 -5.94 12.85 15.11
C THR A 99 -7.44 12.93 14.80
N PRO A 100 -7.89 12.42 13.65
CA PRO A 100 -9.32 12.41 13.36
C PRO A 100 -10.08 11.58 14.39
N CYS A 101 -11.24 12.07 14.79
CA CYS A 101 -12.11 11.38 15.73
C CYS A 101 -12.91 10.32 14.98
N GLY A 102 -12.68 9.06 15.29
CA GLY A 102 -13.37 7.91 14.68
C GLY A 102 -14.00 7.01 15.74
N VAL A 103 -14.92 6.17 15.31
CA VAL A 103 -15.60 5.17 16.15
C VAL A 103 -15.18 3.78 15.70
N ARG A 104 -14.57 3.01 16.61
CA ARG A 104 -14.18 1.62 16.34
C ARG A 104 -15.40 0.71 16.35
N LYS A 105 -15.52 -0.09 15.30
CA LYS A 105 -16.56 -1.10 15.13
C LYS A 105 -15.94 -2.48 15.18
N PHE A 106 -16.65 -3.41 15.81
CA PHE A 106 -16.26 -4.81 15.94
C PHE A 106 -17.27 -5.67 15.19
N LEU A 107 -16.78 -6.56 14.35
CA LEU A 107 -17.60 -7.43 13.50
C LEU A 107 -17.26 -8.90 13.81
N PRO A 108 -18.17 -9.63 14.47
CA PRO A 108 -18.02 -11.07 14.62
C PRO A 108 -18.02 -11.76 13.24
N MET A 109 -17.04 -12.63 13.02
CA MET A 109 -16.88 -13.40 11.79
C MET A 109 -17.36 -14.84 11.99
N PRO A 110 -17.81 -15.55 10.94
CA PRO A 110 -18.32 -16.92 11.05
C PRO A 110 -17.32 -17.94 11.60
N ASP A 111 -16.03 -17.68 11.43
CA ASP A 111 -14.92 -18.51 11.91
C ASP A 111 -14.46 -18.19 13.34
N GLY A 112 -15.21 -17.33 14.05
CA GLY A 112 -14.90 -16.90 15.41
C GLY A 112 -13.93 -15.75 15.51
N ALA A 113 -13.36 -15.27 14.40
CA ALA A 113 -12.55 -14.04 14.39
C ALA A 113 -13.41 -12.81 14.66
N THR A 114 -12.80 -11.75 15.17
CA THR A 114 -13.44 -10.44 15.31
C THR A 114 -12.70 -9.44 14.44
N ALA A 115 -13.28 -9.10 13.28
CA ALA A 115 -12.76 -8.04 12.44
C ALA A 115 -13.04 -6.68 13.06
N THR A 116 -12.17 -5.70 12.86
CA THR A 116 -12.36 -4.33 13.34
C THR A 116 -12.12 -3.33 12.23
N PHE A 117 -12.88 -2.25 12.26
CA PHE A 117 -12.64 -1.07 11.43
C PHE A 117 -13.01 0.20 12.18
N ASP A 118 -12.41 1.32 11.80
CA ASP A 118 -12.74 2.61 12.37
C ASP A 118 -13.54 3.43 11.36
N LEU A 119 -14.66 4.00 11.82
CA LEU A 119 -15.56 4.83 11.04
C LEU A 119 -15.36 6.29 11.40
N PHE A 120 -15.17 7.13 10.39
CA PHE A 120 -14.97 8.57 10.51
C PHE A 120 -16.03 9.30 9.68
N GLU A 121 -16.86 10.10 10.35
CA GLU A 121 -17.89 10.87 9.68
C GLU A 121 -17.31 12.08 8.92
N PRO A 122 -17.95 12.53 7.83
CA PRO A 122 -17.50 13.71 7.08
C PRO A 122 -17.57 14.98 7.95
N ARG A 123 -16.73 15.97 7.63
CA ARG A 123 -16.72 17.27 8.33
C ARG A 123 -17.53 18.35 7.63
N GLY A 124 -18.22 18.00 6.58
CA GLY A 124 -19.07 18.86 5.77
C GLY A 124 -19.69 18.07 4.64
N ASP A 125 -20.51 18.72 3.85
CA ASP A 125 -21.14 18.09 2.69
C ASP A 125 -20.12 17.90 1.56
N HIS A 126 -20.24 16.80 0.83
CA HIS A 126 -19.47 16.60 -0.39
C HIS A 126 -19.89 17.59 -1.48
N SER A 127 -18.96 17.98 -2.35
CA SER A 127 -19.20 18.98 -3.42
C SER A 127 -20.35 18.63 -4.37
N THR A 128 -20.64 17.34 -4.53
CA THR A 128 -21.79 16.86 -5.30
C THR A 128 -23.09 16.81 -4.48
N GLY A 129 -23.03 16.92 -3.16
CA GLY A 129 -24.17 16.72 -2.26
C GLY A 129 -24.58 15.26 -2.08
N ASP A 130 -23.82 14.30 -2.60
CA ASP A 130 -24.08 12.87 -2.47
C ASP A 130 -23.42 12.29 -1.21
N ASP A 131 -24.01 11.25 -0.63
CA ASP A 131 -23.41 10.47 0.47
C ASP A 131 -22.37 9.48 -0.09
N ILE A 132 -21.09 9.73 0.19
CA ILE A 132 -19.98 8.94 -0.34
C ILE A 132 -19.10 8.45 0.80
N THR A 133 -18.83 7.14 0.81
CA THR A 133 -17.93 6.51 1.79
C THR A 133 -16.69 5.95 1.12
N MET A 134 -15.51 6.40 1.56
CA MET A 134 -14.24 5.77 1.22
C MET A 134 -14.02 4.55 2.12
N VAL A 135 -13.93 3.36 1.53
CA VAL A 135 -13.61 2.10 2.22
C VAL A 135 -12.13 1.77 1.99
N ILE A 136 -11.34 1.90 3.04
CA ILE A 136 -9.88 1.98 2.98
C ILE A 136 -9.25 0.71 3.53
N CYS A 137 -8.36 0.08 2.76
CA CYS A 137 -7.53 -1.04 3.17
C CYS A 137 -6.07 -0.61 3.29
N PRO A 138 -5.47 -0.59 4.49
CA PRO A 138 -4.09 -0.17 4.72
C PRO A 138 -3.06 -1.18 4.20
N GLY A 139 -1.77 -0.81 4.25
CA GLY A 139 -0.66 -1.70 3.96
C GLY A 139 -0.47 -2.81 5.00
N ILE A 140 0.53 -3.67 4.77
CA ILE A 140 0.83 -4.86 5.58
C ILE A 140 0.92 -4.54 7.08
N GLY A 141 0.15 -5.24 7.90
CA GLY A 141 0.15 -5.09 9.36
C GLY A 141 -0.21 -3.70 9.87
N ASN A 142 -0.91 -2.91 9.05
CA ASN A 142 -1.32 -1.56 9.40
C ASN A 142 -2.80 -1.48 9.82
N HIS A 143 -3.16 -0.32 10.35
CA HIS A 143 -4.47 -0.03 10.92
C HIS A 143 -4.76 1.48 10.83
N SER A 144 -5.95 1.91 11.23
CA SER A 144 -6.42 3.30 11.16
C SER A 144 -5.55 4.33 11.88
N GLU A 145 -4.81 3.92 12.91
CA GLU A 145 -4.00 4.83 13.75
C GLU A 145 -2.64 5.16 13.15
N LYS A 146 -2.28 4.58 11.98
CA LYS A 146 -1.02 4.92 11.29
C LYS A 146 -1.08 6.36 10.74
N ASN A 147 0.03 7.06 10.88
CA ASN A 147 0.11 8.49 10.56
C ASN A 147 -0.35 8.82 9.14
N TYR A 148 0.04 8.02 8.13
CA TYR A 148 -0.39 8.26 6.75
C TYR A 148 -1.90 8.05 6.56
N ILE A 149 -2.49 7.09 7.25
CA ILE A 149 -3.95 6.87 7.23
C ILE A 149 -4.67 8.04 7.91
N ARG A 150 -4.22 8.46 9.09
CA ARG A 150 -4.82 9.60 9.80
C ARG A 150 -4.81 10.88 8.96
N THR A 151 -3.69 11.15 8.28
CA THR A 151 -3.56 12.32 7.39
C THR A 151 -4.51 12.22 6.21
N PHE A 152 -4.56 11.06 5.57
CA PHE A 152 -5.47 10.82 4.44
C PHE A 152 -6.94 10.91 4.84
N VAL A 153 -7.32 10.32 5.99
CA VAL A 153 -8.68 10.40 6.54
C VAL A 153 -9.08 11.83 6.85
N ASP A 154 -8.21 12.60 7.55
CA ASP A 154 -8.50 14.01 7.87
C ASP A 154 -8.70 14.85 6.59
N HIS A 155 -7.86 14.63 5.58
CA HIS A 155 -8.01 15.30 4.28
C HIS A 155 -9.34 14.93 3.61
N SER A 156 -9.68 13.65 3.54
CA SER A 156 -10.91 13.16 2.92
C SER A 156 -12.16 13.65 3.66
N GLN A 157 -12.17 13.65 5.01
CA GLN A 157 -13.27 14.18 5.79
C GLN A 157 -13.56 15.67 5.52
N ARG A 158 -12.49 16.47 5.29
CA ARG A 158 -12.62 17.91 4.93
C ARG A 158 -13.24 18.12 3.54
N GLN A 159 -13.15 17.11 2.67
CA GLN A 159 -13.77 17.13 1.33
C GLN A 159 -15.19 16.49 1.33
N GLY A 160 -15.72 16.18 2.52
CA GLY A 160 -17.08 15.67 2.65
C GLY A 160 -17.21 14.15 2.52
N TYR A 161 -16.12 13.39 2.56
CA TYR A 161 -16.16 11.93 2.53
C TYR A 161 -16.29 11.33 3.93
N ARG A 162 -17.19 10.36 4.09
CA ARG A 162 -17.12 9.39 5.19
C ARG A 162 -15.98 8.43 4.91
N CYS A 163 -15.20 8.03 5.93
CA CYS A 163 -14.12 7.07 5.78
C CYS A 163 -14.35 5.87 6.69
N ALA A 164 -14.22 4.67 6.15
CA ALA A 164 -14.17 3.42 6.90
C ALA A 164 -12.83 2.76 6.65
N VAL A 165 -12.02 2.58 7.69
CA VAL A 165 -10.66 2.06 7.59
C VAL A 165 -10.57 0.70 8.24
N LEU A 166 -10.24 -0.33 7.47
CA LEU A 166 -9.98 -1.67 7.98
C LEU A 166 -8.76 -1.65 8.93
N ASN A 167 -8.87 -2.31 10.05
CA ASN A 167 -7.72 -2.69 10.85
C ASN A 167 -7.39 -4.15 10.54
N HIS A 168 -6.22 -4.42 9.98
CA HIS A 168 -5.85 -5.80 9.69
C HIS A 168 -5.92 -6.67 10.93
N LEU A 169 -6.46 -7.87 10.80
CA LEU A 169 -6.66 -8.81 11.91
C LEU A 169 -5.33 -9.13 12.59
N GLY A 170 -5.22 -8.78 13.87
CA GLY A 170 -3.98 -8.90 14.66
C GLY A 170 -3.03 -7.69 14.57
N ALA A 171 -3.36 -6.64 13.80
CA ALA A 171 -2.47 -5.47 13.65
C ALA A 171 -2.61 -4.43 14.77
N LEU A 172 -3.75 -4.38 15.46
CA LEU A 172 -3.97 -3.46 16.58
C LEU A 172 -3.38 -4.02 17.88
N PRO A 173 -2.48 -3.27 18.55
CA PRO A 173 -1.81 -3.77 19.77
C PRO A 173 -2.74 -4.10 20.94
N ASN A 174 -3.88 -3.40 21.02
CA ASN A 174 -4.82 -3.50 22.14
C ASN A 174 -6.09 -4.28 21.78
N VAL A 175 -6.09 -5.03 20.69
CA VAL A 175 -7.20 -5.88 20.27
C VAL A 175 -6.71 -7.32 20.21
N GLU A 176 -7.22 -8.15 21.08
CA GLU A 176 -6.89 -9.57 21.12
C GLU A 176 -7.51 -10.32 19.93
N LEU A 177 -6.80 -11.32 19.45
CA LEU A 177 -7.33 -12.25 18.47
C LEU A 177 -8.30 -13.21 19.15
N THR A 178 -9.48 -13.36 18.55
CA THR A 178 -10.55 -14.27 19.04
C THR A 178 -10.57 -15.60 18.30
N SER A 179 -9.70 -15.78 17.30
CA SER A 179 -9.51 -17.03 16.55
C SER A 179 -8.03 -17.26 16.23
N PRO A 180 -7.60 -18.49 15.92
CA PRO A 180 -6.20 -18.82 15.67
C PRO A 180 -5.74 -18.46 14.25
N ARG A 181 -6.12 -17.29 13.75
CA ARG A 181 -5.65 -16.73 12.49
C ARG A 181 -5.47 -15.22 12.56
N MET A 182 -4.72 -14.67 11.64
CA MET A 182 -4.56 -13.24 11.43
C MET A 182 -4.72 -12.91 9.93
N PHE A 183 -4.58 -11.60 9.57
CA PHE A 183 -4.61 -11.19 8.16
C PHE A 183 -3.56 -11.95 7.33
N THR A 184 -3.81 -12.11 6.04
CA THR A 184 -2.88 -12.71 5.08
C THR A 184 -2.61 -11.76 3.91
N TYR A 185 -1.81 -12.19 2.95
CA TYR A 185 -1.45 -11.38 1.77
C TYR A 185 -2.66 -10.93 0.96
N GLY A 186 -3.73 -11.74 0.88
CA GLY A 186 -4.89 -11.45 0.05
C GLY A 186 -6.24 -11.91 0.62
N CYS A 187 -6.32 -12.25 1.92
CA CYS A 187 -7.63 -12.55 2.53
C CYS A 187 -8.54 -11.34 2.44
N THR A 188 -9.71 -11.53 1.83
CA THR A 188 -10.70 -10.47 1.60
C THR A 188 -11.84 -10.45 2.62
N TRP A 189 -11.90 -11.41 3.53
CA TRP A 189 -13.06 -11.66 4.40
C TRP A 189 -13.36 -10.49 5.34
N GLU A 190 -12.36 -9.95 6.02
CA GLU A 190 -12.54 -8.82 6.94
C GLU A 190 -12.93 -7.55 6.17
N TYR A 191 -12.33 -7.35 4.99
CA TYR A 191 -12.66 -6.22 4.14
C TYR A 191 -14.10 -6.32 3.61
N ALA A 192 -14.52 -7.51 3.17
CA ALA A 192 -15.89 -7.79 2.75
C ALA A 192 -16.90 -7.55 3.89
N ALA A 193 -16.57 -8.00 5.12
CA ALA A 193 -17.40 -7.76 6.30
C ALA A 193 -17.56 -6.28 6.60
N MET A 194 -16.47 -5.48 6.53
CA MET A 194 -16.51 -4.02 6.68
C MET A 194 -17.40 -3.37 5.61
N VAL A 195 -17.18 -3.68 4.34
CA VAL A 195 -17.98 -3.15 3.22
C VAL A 195 -19.47 -3.50 3.40
N GLY A 196 -19.76 -4.74 3.77
CA GLY A 196 -21.12 -5.18 4.06
C GLY A 196 -21.77 -4.43 5.22
N ALA A 197 -21.01 -4.16 6.29
CA ALA A 197 -21.48 -3.37 7.43
C ALA A 197 -21.79 -1.92 7.02
N ILE A 198 -20.92 -1.30 6.22
CA ILE A 198 -21.15 0.05 5.68
C ILE A 198 -22.39 0.10 4.79
N LYS A 199 -22.54 -0.85 3.86
CA LYS A 199 -23.72 -0.94 2.96
C LYS A 199 -25.03 -1.08 3.74
N ARG A 200 -25.03 -1.76 4.89
CA ARG A 200 -26.21 -1.90 5.76
C ARG A 200 -26.47 -0.64 6.59
N ALA A 201 -25.42 -0.04 7.17
CA ALA A 201 -25.55 1.15 8.00
C ALA A 201 -25.95 2.39 7.20
N PHE A 202 -25.48 2.49 5.95
CA PHE A 202 -25.70 3.62 5.04
C PHE A 202 -26.24 3.12 3.69
N PRO A 203 -27.55 2.81 3.58
CA PRO A 203 -28.11 2.17 2.39
C PRO A 203 -28.02 3.01 1.11
N GLN A 204 -27.89 4.33 1.24
CA GLN A 204 -27.80 5.26 0.10
C GLN A 204 -26.36 5.61 -0.29
N THR A 205 -25.38 5.29 0.56
CA THR A 205 -23.98 5.66 0.31
C THR A 205 -23.43 5.00 -0.94
N GLN A 206 -22.70 5.75 -1.72
CA GLN A 206 -21.84 5.23 -2.79
C GLN A 206 -20.44 4.99 -2.25
N LEU A 207 -19.75 4.00 -2.77
CA LEU A 207 -18.47 3.57 -2.25
C LEU A 207 -17.32 3.96 -3.16
N VAL A 208 -16.25 4.42 -2.55
CA VAL A 208 -14.93 4.58 -3.15
C VAL A 208 -13.97 3.63 -2.47
N VAL A 209 -13.37 2.74 -3.23
CA VAL A 209 -12.45 1.70 -2.72
C VAL A 209 -11.02 2.22 -2.80
N VAL A 210 -10.29 2.21 -1.67
CA VAL A 210 -8.91 2.68 -1.61
C VAL A 210 -8.02 1.63 -0.96
N GLY A 211 -6.93 1.26 -1.64
CA GLY A 211 -5.96 0.28 -1.14
C GLY A 211 -4.52 0.77 -1.19
N PHE A 212 -3.78 0.59 -0.08
CA PHE A 212 -2.38 0.96 0.03
C PHE A 212 -1.49 -0.28 0.13
N SER A 213 -0.49 -0.43 -0.76
CA SER A 213 0.46 -1.55 -0.73
C SER A 213 -0.27 -2.91 -0.74
N LEU A 214 -0.10 -3.74 0.27
CA LEU A 214 -0.86 -5.00 0.45
C LEU A 214 -2.37 -4.78 0.39
N GLY A 215 -2.86 -3.68 0.95
CA GLY A 215 -4.28 -3.32 0.85
C GLY A 215 -4.76 -3.14 -0.59
N GLY A 216 -3.90 -2.67 -1.50
CA GLY A 216 -4.22 -2.61 -2.93
C GLY A 216 -4.46 -3.99 -3.55
N ASN A 217 -3.66 -4.99 -3.16
CA ASN A 217 -3.89 -6.37 -3.56
C ASN A 217 -5.24 -6.90 -3.06
N ILE A 218 -5.55 -6.66 -1.77
CA ILE A 218 -6.81 -7.12 -1.15
C ILE A 218 -8.03 -6.50 -1.84
N VAL A 219 -8.04 -5.19 -2.07
CA VAL A 219 -9.22 -4.53 -2.64
C VAL A 219 -9.44 -4.88 -4.12
N CYS A 220 -8.37 -5.03 -4.90
CA CYS A 220 -8.50 -5.49 -6.28
C CYS A 220 -8.99 -6.93 -6.37
N LYS A 221 -8.49 -7.81 -5.49
CA LYS A 221 -8.97 -9.19 -5.38
C LYS A 221 -10.44 -9.20 -4.97
N PHE A 222 -10.83 -8.49 -3.91
CA PHE A 222 -12.20 -8.37 -3.44
C PHE A 222 -13.18 -7.96 -4.54
N LEU A 223 -12.84 -6.92 -5.30
CA LEU A 223 -13.70 -6.47 -6.40
C LEU A 223 -13.80 -7.48 -7.53
N GLY A 224 -12.70 -8.19 -7.83
CA GLY A 224 -12.65 -9.14 -8.93
C GLY A 224 -13.12 -10.56 -8.59
N GLU A 225 -13.23 -10.93 -7.31
CA GLU A 225 -13.72 -12.24 -6.86
C GLU A 225 -15.21 -12.43 -7.16
N ASN A 226 -16.00 -11.39 -6.96
CA ASN A 226 -17.44 -11.43 -7.16
C ASN A 226 -17.96 -10.10 -7.72
N ARG A 227 -18.75 -10.16 -8.78
CA ARG A 227 -19.33 -8.97 -9.40
C ARG A 227 -20.20 -8.15 -8.41
N SER A 228 -20.91 -8.78 -7.49
CA SER A 228 -21.72 -8.10 -6.48
C SER A 228 -20.90 -7.22 -5.51
N ASN A 229 -19.59 -7.49 -5.38
CA ASN A 229 -18.71 -6.65 -4.58
C ASN A 229 -18.55 -5.25 -5.18
N GLN A 230 -18.80 -5.10 -6.49
CA GLN A 230 -18.74 -3.83 -7.21
C GLN A 230 -20.03 -3.01 -7.14
N ASP A 231 -21.10 -3.56 -6.53
CA ASP A 231 -22.36 -2.85 -6.38
C ASP A 231 -22.19 -1.58 -5.55
N ARG A 232 -22.66 -0.46 -6.08
CA ARG A 232 -22.52 0.90 -5.52
C ARG A 232 -21.08 1.39 -5.40
N VAL A 233 -20.12 0.77 -6.06
CA VAL A 233 -18.74 1.23 -6.11
C VAL A 233 -18.58 2.19 -7.29
N LEU A 234 -18.19 3.45 -6.99
CA LEU A 234 -17.91 4.48 -7.99
C LEU A 234 -16.58 4.26 -8.69
N CYS A 235 -15.55 3.96 -7.92
CA CYS A 235 -14.20 3.70 -8.42
C CYS A 235 -13.35 2.97 -7.38
N CYS A 236 -12.20 2.46 -7.85
CA CYS A 236 -11.16 1.88 -7.01
C CYS A 236 -9.82 2.57 -7.29
N ILE A 237 -9.09 2.92 -6.24
CA ILE A 237 -7.76 3.49 -6.33
C ILE A 237 -6.79 2.64 -5.52
N THR A 238 -5.66 2.27 -6.10
CA THR A 238 -4.60 1.56 -5.38
C THR A 238 -3.25 2.22 -5.55
N VAL A 239 -2.46 2.22 -4.49
CA VAL A 239 -1.14 2.86 -4.49
C VAL A 239 -0.08 1.86 -4.03
N CYS A 240 1.00 1.72 -4.82
CA CYS A 240 2.16 0.88 -4.55
C CYS A 240 1.83 -0.60 -4.29
N GLN A 241 0.85 -1.17 -4.99
CA GLN A 241 0.55 -2.60 -4.85
C GLN A 241 1.51 -3.47 -5.65
N GLY A 242 1.68 -4.73 -5.22
CA GLY A 242 2.63 -5.68 -5.81
C GLY A 242 2.03 -6.64 -6.85
N TYR A 243 0.73 -6.66 -7.06
CA TYR A 243 -0.05 -7.46 -8.03
C TYR A 243 0.08 -8.99 -7.92
N SER A 244 1.29 -9.53 -7.80
CA SER A 244 1.57 -10.98 -7.78
C SER A 244 2.66 -11.31 -6.77
N ALA A 245 2.31 -12.01 -5.69
CA ALA A 245 3.28 -12.48 -4.71
C ALA A 245 4.20 -13.55 -5.30
N LEU A 246 3.68 -14.39 -6.20
CA LEU A 246 4.47 -15.43 -6.86
C LEU A 246 5.64 -14.84 -7.68
N ARG A 247 5.38 -13.75 -8.43
CA ARG A 247 6.45 -13.06 -9.17
C ARG A 247 7.33 -12.21 -8.25
N ALA A 248 6.75 -11.60 -7.21
CA ALA A 248 7.50 -10.76 -6.27
C ALA A 248 8.54 -11.54 -5.49
N GLN A 249 8.25 -12.79 -5.05
CA GLN A 249 9.17 -13.60 -4.27
C GLN A 249 10.50 -13.87 -5.00
N GLU A 250 10.49 -13.94 -6.33
CA GLU A 250 11.70 -14.16 -7.15
C GLU A 250 12.74 -13.05 -6.99
N THR A 251 12.28 -11.86 -6.58
CA THR A 251 13.10 -10.65 -6.41
C THR A 251 13.41 -10.30 -4.95
N PHE A 252 12.73 -10.94 -3.98
CA PHE A 252 12.82 -10.58 -2.56
C PHE A 252 14.24 -10.70 -1.97
N LEU A 253 15.04 -11.62 -2.46
CA LEU A 253 16.38 -11.86 -1.96
C LEU A 253 17.49 -11.20 -2.80
N GLN A 254 17.11 -10.41 -3.81
CA GLN A 254 18.05 -9.67 -4.62
C GLN A 254 18.63 -8.46 -3.85
N TRP A 255 19.88 -8.13 -4.12
CA TRP A 255 20.51 -6.95 -3.56
C TRP A 255 20.17 -5.67 -4.33
N ASP A 256 19.60 -5.81 -5.53
CA ASP A 256 19.12 -4.67 -6.29
C ASP A 256 18.12 -3.85 -5.46
N GLN A 257 18.33 -2.53 -5.44
CA GLN A 257 17.51 -1.61 -4.64
C GLN A 257 17.43 -2.00 -3.14
N CYS A 258 18.42 -2.70 -2.60
CA CYS A 258 18.44 -3.17 -1.22
C CYS A 258 17.22 -4.02 -0.82
N ARG A 259 16.54 -4.69 -1.76
CA ARG A 259 15.31 -5.47 -1.52
C ARG A 259 15.45 -6.50 -0.43
N ARG A 260 16.57 -7.20 -0.40
CA ARG A 260 16.88 -8.18 0.64
C ARG A 260 16.81 -7.56 2.04
N LEU A 261 17.31 -6.33 2.21
CA LEU A 261 17.24 -5.60 3.49
C LEU A 261 15.81 -5.22 3.84
N TYR A 262 15.04 -4.67 2.88
CA TYR A 262 13.63 -4.36 3.11
C TYR A 262 12.82 -5.60 3.45
N ASN A 263 13.04 -6.70 2.74
CA ASN A 263 12.38 -7.98 3.01
C ASN A 263 12.70 -8.47 4.43
N PHE A 264 13.96 -8.38 4.86
CA PHE A 264 14.37 -8.71 6.22
C PHE A 264 13.64 -7.87 7.28
N VAL A 265 13.58 -6.54 7.09
CA VAL A 265 12.89 -5.63 8.02
C VAL A 265 11.39 -5.93 8.08
N LEU A 266 10.76 -6.17 6.95
CA LEU A 266 9.34 -6.55 6.89
C LEU A 266 9.09 -7.90 7.58
N ALA A 267 9.96 -8.90 7.34
CA ALA A 267 9.88 -10.20 7.99
C ALA A 267 10.05 -10.10 9.51
N ASP A 268 10.98 -9.28 9.98
CA ASP A 268 11.18 -9.05 11.41
C ASP A 268 9.95 -8.39 12.08
N ASN A 269 9.33 -7.42 11.40
CA ASN A 269 8.10 -6.80 11.86
C ASN A 269 6.92 -7.81 11.90
N MET A 270 6.77 -8.63 10.84
CA MET A 270 5.73 -9.68 10.81
C MET A 270 5.96 -10.72 11.89
N LYS A 271 7.20 -11.15 12.10
CA LYS A 271 7.55 -12.08 13.17
C LYS A 271 7.19 -11.53 14.55
N LYS A 272 7.54 -10.26 14.83
CA LYS A 272 7.14 -9.59 16.08
C LYS A 272 5.64 -9.55 16.27
N LEU A 273 4.90 -9.25 15.19
CA LEU A 273 3.44 -9.22 15.23
C LEU A 273 2.84 -10.60 15.50
N ILE A 274 3.29 -11.65 14.84
CA ILE A 274 2.84 -13.02 15.09
C ILE A 274 3.14 -13.43 16.53
N LEU A 275 4.36 -13.15 17.00
CA LEU A 275 4.79 -13.49 18.37
C LEU A 275 4.06 -12.71 19.46
N SER A 276 3.55 -11.50 19.18
CA SER A 276 2.70 -10.76 20.14
C SER A 276 1.37 -11.46 20.39
N HIS A 277 0.90 -12.28 19.47
CA HIS A 277 -0.32 -13.09 19.56
C HIS A 277 -0.05 -14.60 19.71
N ARG A 278 1.15 -14.97 20.17
CA ARG A 278 1.59 -16.39 20.21
C ARG A 278 0.64 -17.31 20.95
N SER A 279 0.02 -16.84 22.04
CA SER A 279 -0.92 -17.63 22.85
C SER A 279 -2.14 -18.10 22.05
N THR A 280 -2.61 -17.28 21.13
CA THR A 280 -3.77 -17.59 20.28
C THR A 280 -3.36 -18.26 18.98
N LEU A 281 -2.29 -17.76 18.31
CA LEU A 281 -1.90 -18.22 16.97
C LEU A 281 -1.10 -19.53 16.99
N LEU A 282 -0.27 -19.75 18.02
CA LEU A 282 0.71 -20.84 18.07
C LEU A 282 0.36 -21.92 19.11
N SER A 283 -0.88 -21.93 19.64
CA SER A 283 -1.31 -22.99 20.54
C SER A 283 -1.49 -24.30 19.75
N LEU A 284 -0.78 -25.34 20.18
CA LEU A 284 -0.73 -26.66 19.51
C LEU A 284 -2.11 -27.35 19.38
N ASN A 285 -3.09 -26.94 20.18
CA ASN A 285 -4.42 -27.56 20.21
C ASN A 285 -5.43 -26.97 19.22
N SER A 286 -5.11 -25.88 18.56
CA SER A 286 -6.08 -25.12 17.75
C SER A 286 -5.62 -24.77 16.33
N SER A 287 -4.39 -25.07 15.95
CA SER A 287 -3.85 -24.69 14.64
C SER A 287 -3.16 -25.86 13.94
N HIS A 288 -3.21 -25.86 12.59
CA HIS A 288 -2.40 -26.75 11.76
C HIS A 288 -0.89 -26.42 11.78
N ILE A 289 -0.43 -25.69 12.81
CA ILE A 289 0.93 -25.21 13.01
C ILE A 289 1.65 -26.18 13.92
N SER A 290 2.72 -26.80 13.44
CA SER A 290 3.57 -27.73 14.21
C SER A 290 4.68 -27.00 14.97
N GLU A 291 5.30 -27.69 15.94
CA GLU A 291 6.50 -27.17 16.62
C GLU A 291 7.64 -26.85 15.65
N ALA A 292 7.77 -27.66 14.60
CA ALA A 292 8.76 -27.40 13.54
C ALA A 292 8.49 -26.08 12.79
N ASP A 293 7.22 -25.72 12.59
CA ASP A 293 6.84 -24.45 11.95
C ASP A 293 7.15 -23.27 12.86
N VAL A 294 6.90 -23.41 14.16
CA VAL A 294 7.27 -22.38 15.14
C VAL A 294 8.79 -22.19 15.18
N SER A 295 9.57 -23.27 15.14
CA SER A 295 11.04 -23.18 15.07
C SER A 295 11.50 -22.48 13.78
N ARG A 296 10.86 -22.75 12.64
CA ARG A 296 11.13 -22.06 11.37
C ARG A 296 10.77 -20.58 11.44
N LEU A 297 9.68 -20.22 12.11
CA LEU A 297 9.29 -18.81 12.33
C LEU A 297 10.39 -18.06 13.08
N TYR A 298 10.92 -18.61 14.16
CA TYR A 298 12.01 -17.97 14.94
C TYR A 298 13.26 -17.76 14.07
N ALA A 299 13.60 -18.73 13.23
CA ALA A 299 14.75 -18.66 12.33
C ALA A 299 14.50 -17.81 11.08
N ALA A 300 13.25 -17.44 10.77
CA ALA A 300 12.91 -16.76 9.53
C ALA A 300 13.58 -15.38 9.40
N THR A 301 14.13 -15.11 8.23
CA THR A 301 14.78 -13.85 7.84
C THR A 301 14.16 -13.22 6.60
N SER A 302 13.11 -13.84 6.05
CA SER A 302 12.38 -13.35 4.88
C SER A 302 10.87 -13.58 5.03
N LEU A 303 10.07 -12.74 4.35
CA LEU A 303 8.61 -12.91 4.30
C LEU A 303 8.24 -14.29 3.75
N THR A 304 8.92 -14.75 2.70
CA THR A 304 8.66 -16.06 2.09
C THR A 304 8.76 -17.21 3.10
N GLN A 305 9.72 -17.15 4.02
CA GLN A 305 9.87 -18.17 5.08
C GLN A 305 8.73 -18.11 6.10
N ILE A 306 8.26 -16.91 6.45
CA ILE A 306 7.11 -16.71 7.35
C ILE A 306 5.83 -17.18 6.67
N ASP A 307 5.65 -16.82 5.41
CA ASP A 307 4.48 -17.20 4.63
C ASP A 307 4.37 -18.72 4.48
N ASP A 308 5.49 -19.41 4.20
CA ASP A 308 5.50 -20.87 4.07
C ASP A 308 5.27 -21.58 5.41
N SER A 309 5.91 -21.12 6.48
CA SER A 309 5.81 -21.81 7.79
C SER A 309 4.49 -21.51 8.52
N ILE A 310 3.94 -20.29 8.39
CA ILE A 310 2.82 -19.81 9.22
C ILE A 310 1.63 -19.32 8.39
N MET A 311 1.83 -18.28 7.53
CA MET A 311 0.71 -17.50 7.00
C MET A 311 -0.22 -18.31 6.12
N ARG A 312 0.31 -19.15 5.21
CA ARG A 312 -0.49 -20.00 4.34
C ARG A 312 -1.36 -20.99 5.11
N LYS A 313 -0.94 -21.39 6.31
CA LYS A 313 -1.64 -22.38 7.13
C LYS A 313 -2.89 -21.84 7.80
N PHE A 314 -3.00 -20.53 8.01
CA PHE A 314 -4.21 -19.91 8.55
C PHE A 314 -5.45 -20.14 7.69
N HIS A 315 -5.27 -20.36 6.39
CA HIS A 315 -6.33 -20.66 5.44
C HIS A 315 -6.23 -22.06 4.81
N GLY A 316 -5.37 -22.92 5.35
CA GLY A 316 -5.27 -24.34 4.96
C GLY A 316 -4.63 -24.58 3.58
N TYR A 317 -3.84 -23.65 3.06
CA TYR A 317 -3.11 -23.85 1.79
C TYR A 317 -2.02 -24.91 1.95
N ASN A 318 -1.97 -25.85 1.00
CA ASN A 318 -1.02 -26.95 1.04
C ASN A 318 0.41 -26.54 0.68
N SER A 319 0.57 -25.51 -0.14
CA SER A 319 1.87 -25.00 -0.57
C SER A 319 1.93 -23.49 -0.62
N LEU A 320 3.15 -22.93 -0.53
CA LEU A 320 3.40 -21.51 -0.70
C LEU A 320 3.00 -21.02 -2.10
N LYS A 321 3.22 -21.85 -3.13
CA LYS A 321 2.83 -21.54 -4.50
C LYS A 321 1.32 -21.36 -4.62
N GLU A 322 0.54 -22.32 -4.10
CA GLU A 322 -0.92 -22.24 -4.07
C GLU A 322 -1.40 -20.98 -3.34
N TYR A 323 -0.83 -20.69 -2.15
CA TYR A 323 -1.13 -19.49 -1.37
C TYR A 323 -0.89 -18.22 -2.18
N TYR A 324 0.27 -18.06 -2.81
CA TYR A 324 0.60 -16.88 -3.59
C TYR A 324 -0.24 -16.75 -4.87
N GLU A 325 -0.59 -17.85 -5.53
CA GLU A 325 -1.48 -17.84 -6.69
C GLU A 325 -2.89 -17.42 -6.31
N GLN A 326 -3.47 -18.01 -5.27
CA GLN A 326 -4.85 -17.75 -4.86
C GLN A 326 -5.02 -16.36 -4.21
N GLU A 327 -3.99 -15.88 -3.50
CA GLU A 327 -4.05 -14.62 -2.77
C GLU A 327 -3.61 -13.40 -3.61
N SER A 328 -3.09 -13.59 -4.82
CA SER A 328 -2.66 -12.49 -5.69
C SER A 328 -3.80 -11.94 -6.54
N CYS A 329 -3.97 -10.62 -6.54
CA CYS A 329 -5.03 -9.94 -7.28
C CYS A 329 -4.89 -10.05 -8.81
N VAL A 330 -3.72 -10.40 -9.34
CA VAL A 330 -3.47 -10.49 -10.80
C VAL A 330 -4.45 -11.40 -11.51
N HIS A 331 -4.97 -12.43 -10.84
CA HIS A 331 -5.94 -13.36 -11.42
C HIS A 331 -7.37 -12.82 -11.43
N TYR A 332 -7.67 -11.84 -10.59
CA TYR A 332 -9.01 -11.29 -10.33
C TYR A 332 -9.21 -9.90 -10.95
N ILE A 333 -8.18 -9.07 -11.00
CA ILE A 333 -8.26 -7.66 -11.38
C ILE A 333 -8.88 -7.42 -12.76
N LYS A 334 -8.75 -8.37 -13.69
CA LYS A 334 -9.38 -8.34 -15.01
C LYS A 334 -10.92 -8.35 -14.98
N ASN A 335 -11.50 -8.79 -13.85
CA ASN A 335 -12.96 -8.83 -13.65
C ASN A 335 -13.50 -7.53 -13.05
N VAL A 336 -12.63 -6.57 -12.72
CA VAL A 336 -13.03 -5.27 -12.18
C VAL A 336 -13.54 -4.39 -13.33
N THR A 337 -14.79 -3.98 -13.25
CA THR A 337 -15.46 -3.18 -14.31
C THR A 337 -15.68 -1.72 -13.91
N VAL A 338 -15.55 -1.39 -12.62
CA VAL A 338 -15.59 0.00 -12.15
C VAL A 338 -14.32 0.75 -12.55
N PRO A 339 -14.36 2.08 -12.67
CA PRO A 339 -13.16 2.89 -12.91
C PRO A 339 -12.04 2.55 -11.93
N LEU A 340 -10.85 2.28 -12.44
CA LEU A 340 -9.72 1.77 -11.68
C LEU A 340 -8.47 2.63 -11.92
N LEU A 341 -7.94 3.24 -10.86
CA LEU A 341 -6.68 3.97 -10.86
C LEU A 341 -5.60 3.15 -10.15
N LEU A 342 -4.56 2.78 -10.87
CA LEU A 342 -3.39 2.11 -10.31
C LEU A 342 -2.22 3.09 -10.30
N VAL A 343 -1.60 3.29 -9.13
CA VAL A 343 -0.48 4.23 -8.95
C VAL A 343 0.73 3.49 -8.39
N ASN A 344 1.86 3.61 -9.06
CA ASN A 344 3.16 3.14 -8.58
C ASN A 344 4.24 4.22 -8.80
N SER A 345 5.39 4.07 -8.17
CA SER A 345 6.60 4.84 -8.48
C SER A 345 7.68 3.93 -9.05
N SER A 346 8.50 4.44 -9.98
CA SER A 346 9.56 3.64 -10.60
C SER A 346 10.77 3.42 -9.67
N ASP A 347 10.91 4.24 -8.63
CA ASP A 347 11.96 4.18 -7.63
C ASP A 347 11.54 3.45 -6.33
N ASP A 348 10.40 2.73 -6.36
CA ASP A 348 9.90 1.94 -5.23
C ASP A 348 10.86 0.78 -4.92
N PRO A 349 11.50 0.75 -3.73
CA PRO A 349 12.44 -0.31 -3.41
C PRO A 349 11.77 -1.64 -3.05
N LEU A 350 10.47 -1.66 -2.81
CA LEU A 350 9.69 -2.86 -2.47
C LEU A 350 9.08 -3.51 -3.71
N ILE A 351 8.58 -2.71 -4.65
CA ILE A 351 7.93 -3.20 -5.87
C ILE A 351 8.96 -3.24 -7.00
N HIS A 352 9.35 -4.45 -7.40
CA HIS A 352 10.32 -4.61 -8.49
C HIS A 352 9.73 -4.14 -9.82
N HIS A 353 10.57 -3.52 -10.66
CA HIS A 353 10.15 -3.00 -11.96
C HIS A 353 9.49 -4.05 -12.85
N SER A 354 9.90 -5.34 -12.77
CA SER A 354 9.26 -6.42 -13.53
C SER A 354 7.78 -6.67 -13.17
N LEU A 355 7.35 -6.24 -11.99
CA LEU A 355 5.94 -6.30 -11.60
C LEU A 355 5.09 -5.22 -12.26
N LEU A 356 5.71 -4.11 -12.68
CA LEU A 356 5.04 -2.98 -13.33
C LEU A 356 4.54 -3.30 -14.75
N ASP A 357 5.05 -4.36 -15.37
CA ASP A 357 4.52 -4.86 -16.64
C ASP A 357 3.07 -5.34 -16.52
N ILE A 358 2.67 -5.78 -15.31
CA ILE A 358 1.29 -6.24 -15.06
C ILE A 358 0.29 -5.09 -15.23
N PRO A 359 0.39 -3.98 -14.47
CA PRO A 359 -0.55 -2.86 -14.63
C PRO A 359 -0.43 -2.17 -16.01
N ARG A 360 0.75 -2.14 -16.65
CA ARG A 360 0.92 -1.64 -18.01
C ARG A 360 0.05 -2.42 -18.99
N THR A 361 0.22 -3.75 -18.99
CA THR A 361 -0.55 -4.65 -19.86
C THR A 361 -2.06 -4.59 -19.58
N LEU A 362 -2.44 -4.44 -18.31
CA LEU A 362 -3.86 -4.29 -17.93
C LEU A 362 -4.43 -2.97 -18.46
N ALA A 363 -3.71 -1.86 -18.34
CA ALA A 363 -4.16 -0.55 -18.79
C ALA A 363 -4.31 -0.46 -20.33
N GLU A 364 -3.50 -1.22 -21.06
CA GLU A 364 -3.64 -1.36 -22.52
C GLU A 364 -4.89 -2.15 -22.93
N LYS A 365 -5.40 -3.05 -22.06
CA LYS A 365 -6.50 -3.96 -22.37
C LYS A 365 -7.83 -3.59 -21.73
N MET A 366 -7.83 -2.88 -20.62
CA MET A 366 -9.02 -2.56 -19.83
C MET A 366 -9.44 -1.09 -20.04
N PRO A 367 -10.63 -0.82 -20.62
CA PRO A 367 -11.05 0.55 -20.94
C PRO A 367 -11.36 1.41 -19.71
N ASN A 368 -11.58 0.78 -18.57
CA ASN A 368 -11.89 1.41 -17.28
C ASN A 368 -10.65 1.63 -16.39
N LEU A 369 -9.45 1.30 -16.85
CA LEU A 369 -8.23 1.36 -16.08
C LEU A 369 -7.29 2.46 -16.56
N ILE A 370 -6.78 3.26 -15.60
CA ILE A 370 -5.66 4.18 -15.79
C ILE A 370 -4.51 3.70 -14.89
N PHE A 371 -3.35 3.49 -15.48
CA PHE A 371 -2.10 3.23 -14.75
C PHE A 371 -1.21 4.47 -14.77
N VAL A 372 -0.78 4.90 -13.59
CA VAL A 372 0.09 6.07 -13.38
C VAL A 372 1.38 5.63 -12.73
N LEU A 373 2.49 5.94 -13.38
CA LEU A 373 3.83 5.66 -12.88
C LEU A 373 4.61 6.96 -12.73
N THR A 374 4.88 7.35 -11.47
CA THR A 374 5.75 8.49 -11.19
C THR A 374 7.22 8.07 -11.22
N GLN A 375 8.11 8.99 -11.57
CA GLN A 375 9.55 8.73 -11.55
C GLN A 375 10.08 8.59 -10.13
N HIS A 376 9.54 9.36 -9.19
CA HIS A 376 9.88 9.38 -7.76
C HIS A 376 8.66 9.09 -6.91
N GLY A 377 8.86 8.76 -5.65
CA GLY A 377 7.76 8.52 -4.70
C GLY A 377 8.11 7.45 -3.67
N GLY A 378 9.02 6.55 -3.99
CA GLY A 378 9.33 5.40 -3.16
C GLY A 378 8.09 4.56 -2.87
N HIS A 379 8.11 3.80 -1.79
CA HIS A 379 6.95 3.02 -1.35
C HIS A 379 6.07 3.86 -0.42
N LEU A 380 4.95 4.38 -0.94
CA LEU A 380 3.97 5.20 -0.21
C LEU A 380 4.50 6.54 0.35
N GLY A 381 5.65 7.01 -0.09
CA GLY A 381 6.20 8.30 0.31
C GLY A 381 5.48 9.46 -0.35
N PHE A 382 5.72 9.65 -1.62
CA PHE A 382 5.16 10.72 -2.47
C PHE A 382 5.16 12.10 -1.81
N PHE A 383 6.19 12.36 -0.99
CA PHE A 383 6.32 13.64 -0.30
C PHE A 383 6.56 14.77 -1.30
N GLU A 384 5.84 15.85 -1.11
CA GLU A 384 6.06 17.11 -1.82
C GLU A 384 6.64 18.16 -0.87
N GLY A 385 7.33 19.14 -1.40
CA GLY A 385 7.91 20.22 -0.60
C GLY A 385 8.93 21.01 -1.39
N ALA A 386 9.44 22.10 -0.79
CA ALA A 386 10.41 22.95 -1.45
C ALA A 386 11.81 22.32 -1.42
N MET A 387 12.58 22.53 -0.38
CA MET A 387 14.00 22.17 -0.32
C MET A 387 14.24 20.95 0.58
N LEU A 388 13.88 21.08 1.85
CA LEU A 388 14.15 20.10 2.91
C LEU A 388 12.87 19.61 3.58
N PHE A 389 11.94 20.52 3.87
CA PHE A 389 10.75 20.21 4.65
C PHE A 389 9.59 19.79 3.74
N PRO A 390 8.99 18.61 3.97
CA PRO A 390 7.84 18.18 3.21
C PRO A 390 6.57 18.94 3.63
N GLN A 391 5.62 19.00 2.71
CA GLN A 391 4.27 19.50 2.98
C GLN A 391 3.51 18.49 3.87
N PRO A 392 2.46 18.93 4.60
CA PRO A 392 1.62 18.05 5.41
C PRO A 392 0.92 16.95 4.59
N LEU A 393 0.43 17.30 3.39
CA LEU A 393 -0.17 16.38 2.43
C LEU A 393 0.85 15.95 1.39
N THR A 394 0.80 14.68 1.01
CA THR A 394 1.59 14.15 -0.09
C THR A 394 0.84 14.24 -1.41
N TRP A 395 1.56 14.10 -2.53
CA TRP A 395 0.94 13.97 -3.84
C TRP A 395 -0.08 12.81 -3.87
N MET A 396 0.25 11.69 -3.19
CA MET A 396 -0.64 10.53 -3.07
C MET A 396 -1.98 10.88 -2.40
N ASP A 397 -1.94 11.61 -1.27
CA ASP A 397 -3.16 12.02 -0.56
C ASP A 397 -4.05 12.87 -1.47
N LYS A 398 -3.45 13.76 -2.25
CA LYS A 398 -4.17 14.68 -3.15
C LYS A 398 -4.73 13.98 -4.38
N ILE A 399 -3.94 13.11 -5.04
CA ILE A 399 -4.39 12.46 -6.29
C ILE A 399 -5.58 11.53 -6.06
N ILE A 400 -5.63 10.83 -4.92
CA ILE A 400 -6.75 9.94 -4.58
C ILE A 400 -8.05 10.77 -4.49
N VAL A 401 -8.02 11.90 -3.78
CA VAL A 401 -9.20 12.75 -3.61
C VAL A 401 -9.58 13.43 -4.92
N GLU A 402 -8.63 14.02 -5.64
CA GLU A 402 -8.92 14.72 -6.91
C GLU A 402 -9.48 13.78 -7.99
N TYR A 403 -8.94 12.55 -8.09
CA TYR A 403 -9.49 11.54 -8.98
C TYR A 403 -10.89 11.13 -8.58
N THR A 404 -11.12 10.91 -7.28
CA THR A 404 -12.44 10.55 -6.75
C THR A 404 -13.46 11.65 -7.00
N ASP A 405 -13.13 12.90 -6.73
CA ASP A 405 -14.01 14.06 -7.00
C ASP A 405 -14.38 14.12 -8.49
N SER A 406 -13.41 13.89 -9.36
CA SER A 406 -13.64 13.88 -10.80
C SER A 406 -14.61 12.77 -11.22
N ILE A 407 -14.51 11.57 -10.64
CA ILE A 407 -15.47 10.47 -10.87
C ILE A 407 -16.86 10.83 -10.34
N CYS A 408 -16.96 11.38 -9.13
CA CYS A 408 -18.25 11.77 -8.54
C CYS A 408 -18.97 12.81 -9.41
N HIS A 409 -18.25 13.82 -9.91
CA HIS A 409 -18.83 14.82 -10.82
C HIS A 409 -19.21 14.22 -12.18
N TRP A 410 -18.42 13.27 -12.71
CA TRP A 410 -18.75 12.55 -13.93
C TRP A 410 -20.08 11.79 -13.78
N GLU A 411 -20.22 11.00 -12.72
CA GLU A 411 -21.43 10.21 -12.49
C GLU A 411 -22.66 11.09 -12.21
N LYS A 412 -22.50 12.22 -11.50
CA LYS A 412 -23.59 13.17 -11.27
C LYS A 412 -24.09 13.82 -12.55
N ASN A 413 -23.17 14.15 -13.46
CA ASN A 413 -23.52 14.85 -14.72
C ASN A 413 -23.92 13.88 -15.85
N ARG A 414 -23.90 12.57 -15.63
CA ARG A 414 -24.38 11.58 -16.61
C ARG A 414 -25.89 11.73 -16.81
N PRO A 415 -26.38 11.76 -18.08
CA PRO A 415 -27.82 11.76 -18.35
C PRO A 415 -28.49 10.55 -17.69
N ALA A 416 -29.70 10.76 -17.12
CA ALA A 416 -30.46 9.72 -16.43
C ALA A 416 -30.72 8.47 -17.28
N CYS A 417 -30.81 8.62 -18.63
CA CYS A 417 -31.00 7.52 -19.57
C CYS A 417 -29.77 6.56 -19.64
N GLN A 418 -28.57 6.99 -19.23
CA GLN A 418 -27.37 6.14 -19.20
C GLN A 418 -27.08 5.55 -17.82
N ARG A 419 -27.78 6.02 -16.76
CA ARG A 419 -27.65 5.47 -15.41
C ARG A 419 -28.40 4.15 -15.24
N SER A 420 -29.54 3.96 -15.94
CA SER A 420 -30.37 2.75 -15.87
C SER A 420 -29.77 1.55 -16.59
N SER A 421 -28.97 1.73 -17.61
CA SER A 421 -28.39 0.60 -18.38
C SER A 421 -27.38 -0.26 -17.60
N HIS A 422 -26.76 0.24 -16.54
CA HIS A 422 -25.93 -0.54 -15.63
C HIS A 422 -26.73 -1.31 -14.58
N GLN A 423 -27.94 -0.83 -14.21
CA GLN A 423 -28.86 -1.54 -13.29
C GLN A 423 -29.68 -2.59 -14.03
N ASP A 424 -30.09 -2.34 -15.28
CA ASP A 424 -30.95 -3.25 -16.04
C ASP A 424 -30.20 -4.46 -16.64
N MET A 425 -28.91 -4.36 -16.89
CA MET A 425 -28.10 -5.55 -17.21
C MET A 425 -27.99 -6.53 -16.02
N ASN A 426 -28.24 -6.07 -14.80
CA ASN A 426 -28.27 -6.93 -13.61
C ASN A 426 -29.61 -7.64 -13.39
N SER A 427 -30.74 -7.10 -13.89
CA SER A 427 -32.07 -7.70 -13.71
C SER A 427 -32.47 -8.71 -14.80
N SER A 428 -31.95 -8.58 -16.02
CA SER A 428 -32.31 -9.48 -17.13
C SER A 428 -31.61 -10.86 -17.08
N CYS A 429 -30.55 -11.02 -16.29
CA CYS A 429 -29.85 -12.31 -16.16
C CYS A 429 -30.49 -13.24 -15.11
N LEU A 430 -31.38 -12.73 -14.26
CA LEU A 430 -32.07 -13.54 -13.22
C LEU A 430 -33.41 -14.16 -13.68
N GLN A 431 -33.91 -13.79 -14.87
CA GLN A 431 -35.18 -14.34 -15.38
C GLN A 431 -35.03 -15.49 -16.37
N SER A 432 -33.82 -15.88 -16.77
CA SER A 432 -33.62 -16.94 -17.80
C SER A 432 -33.26 -18.33 -17.27
N THR A 433 -33.29 -18.58 -15.94
CA THR A 433 -33.00 -19.91 -15.38
C THR A 433 -34.19 -20.57 -14.66
N GLY A 434 -35.41 -20.13 -14.95
CA GLY A 434 -36.63 -20.68 -14.39
C GLY A 434 -37.63 -21.14 -15.42
N ALA A 435 -37.31 -22.16 -16.27
CA ALA A 435 -38.34 -22.84 -17.06
C ALA A 435 -37.95 -24.29 -17.35
N THR A 436 -38.72 -25.15 -16.73
CA THR A 436 -39.18 -26.49 -17.19
C THR A 436 -38.18 -27.63 -17.21
N VAL A 437 -38.33 -28.49 -16.17
CA VAL A 437 -38.38 -29.95 -16.39
C VAL A 437 -39.75 -30.44 -15.88
N SER A 438 -40.63 -30.73 -16.80
CA SER A 438 -41.77 -31.61 -16.64
C SER A 438 -41.89 -32.44 -17.91
N GLY A 439 -41.70 -33.72 -17.75
CA GLY A 439 -41.83 -34.72 -18.80
C GLY A 439 -41.09 -35.99 -18.43
#